data_6c2c2d4d32c3f12602ba4003a063654a
#
_entry.id   6c2c2d4d32c3f12602ba4003a063654a
#
_cell.length_a   1.000
_cell.length_b   1.000
_cell.length_c   1.000
_cell.angle_alpha   90.00
_cell.angle_beta   90.00
_cell.angle_gamma   90.00
#
_symmetry.space_group_name_H-M   'P 1'
#
loop_
_entity.id
_entity.type
_entity.pdbx_description
1 polymer ?
#
loop_
_entity_poly.entity_id
_entity_poly.type
_entity_poly.pdbx_seq_one_letter_code
_entity_poly.pdbx_strand_id
1 'polypeptide(L)'
;MGANTYNYIFEHWGGWPHKSKRSFVVSHYDTNVTPDCGVEFLTEEPLRKVYELKQTHDILVVGGGKLLTSLIKAGLLDSLTIYTVPVMLGKGIGFIGETFGSLWKLSESRVLDNGVVCSTYLFGGSV
;
A
#
# COMPACT_ATOMS: atom_id res chain seq x y z
N MET A 1 -1.55 -3.15 5.04
CA MET A 1 -2.11 -3.52 3.72
C MET A 1 -3.60 -3.77 3.83
N GLY A 2 -4.33 -3.79 2.69
CA GLY A 2 -5.74 -4.17 2.65
C GLY A 2 -5.92 -5.70 2.71
N ALA A 3 -7.12 -6.15 3.11
CA ALA A 3 -7.43 -7.57 3.29
C ALA A 3 -7.30 -8.40 2.00
N ASN A 4 -7.76 -7.89 0.86
CA ASN A 4 -7.64 -8.61 -0.41
C ASN A 4 -6.17 -8.83 -0.81
N THR A 5 -5.32 -7.84 -0.59
CA THR A 5 -3.87 -7.95 -0.85
C THR A 5 -3.23 -8.97 0.06
N TYR A 6 -3.58 -8.96 1.35
CA TYR A 6 -3.09 -9.94 2.31
C TYR A 6 -3.49 -11.37 1.93
N ASN A 7 -4.77 -11.60 1.62
CA ASN A 7 -5.27 -12.91 1.23
C ASN A 7 -4.58 -13.43 -0.03
N TYR A 8 -4.39 -12.57 -1.03
CA TYR A 8 -3.68 -12.94 -2.26
C TYR A 8 -2.24 -13.38 -1.98
N ILE A 9 -1.51 -12.60 -1.19
CA ILE A 9 -0.12 -12.94 -0.83
C ILE A 9 -0.07 -14.23 -0.02
N PHE A 10 -0.96 -14.37 0.95
CA PHE A 10 -1.02 -15.57 1.80
C PHE A 10 -1.27 -16.84 1.00
N GLU A 11 -2.21 -16.81 0.05
CA GLU A 11 -2.58 -17.96 -0.78
C GLU A 11 -1.52 -18.31 -1.83
N HIS A 12 -0.88 -17.31 -2.44
CA HIS A 12 0.00 -17.53 -3.58
C HIS A 12 1.48 -17.59 -3.23
N TRP A 13 1.89 -17.06 -2.09
CA TRP A 13 3.29 -16.99 -1.67
C TRP A 13 3.64 -17.92 -0.51
N GLY A 14 2.72 -18.84 -0.15
CA GLY A 14 2.95 -19.81 0.91
C GLY A 14 2.92 -19.23 2.33
N GLY A 15 2.13 -18.19 2.53
CA GLY A 15 1.96 -17.48 3.79
C GLY A 15 2.47 -16.04 3.76
N TRP A 16 2.51 -15.39 4.92
CA TRP A 16 2.98 -14.01 5.02
C TRP A 16 4.52 -13.96 5.06
N PRO A 17 5.20 -13.31 4.06
CA PRO A 17 6.66 -13.36 3.95
C PRO A 17 7.39 -12.46 4.95
N HIS A 18 6.72 -11.44 5.51
CA HIS A 18 7.33 -10.45 6.42
C HIS A 18 7.12 -10.76 7.90
N LYS A 19 7.33 -12.00 8.32
CA LYS A 19 7.11 -12.47 9.71
C LYS A 19 7.97 -11.75 10.75
N SER A 20 9.12 -11.21 10.34
CA SER A 20 10.02 -10.42 11.19
C SER A 20 9.57 -8.97 11.41
N LYS A 21 8.54 -8.53 10.68
CA LYS A 21 8.00 -7.18 10.75
C LYS A 21 6.62 -7.20 11.39
N ARG A 22 6.34 -6.20 12.21
CA ARG A 22 4.99 -5.96 12.69
C ARG A 22 4.10 -5.59 11.51
N SER A 23 3.02 -6.34 11.28
CA SER A 23 2.18 -6.21 10.09
C SER A 23 0.74 -5.95 10.47
N PHE A 24 0.09 -5.03 9.74
CA PHE A 24 -1.31 -4.65 9.95
C PHE A 24 -2.11 -4.87 8.67
N VAL A 25 -3.28 -5.47 8.81
CA VAL A 25 -4.25 -5.68 7.74
C VAL A 25 -5.50 -4.85 8.03
N VAL A 26 -5.81 -3.92 7.13
CA VAL A 26 -7.04 -3.12 7.21
C VAL A 26 -8.18 -3.93 6.61
N SER A 27 -9.20 -4.21 7.41
CA SER A 27 -10.39 -4.96 7.01
C SER A 27 -11.65 -4.34 7.61
N HIS A 28 -12.76 -4.43 6.88
CA HIS A 28 -14.08 -4.03 7.39
C HIS A 28 -14.74 -5.13 8.25
N TYR A 29 -14.22 -6.34 8.18
CA TYR A 29 -14.78 -7.51 8.88
C TYR A 29 -13.69 -8.18 9.71
N ASP A 30 -14.12 -8.71 10.84
CA ASP A 30 -13.34 -9.70 11.60
C ASP A 30 -13.20 -10.94 10.70
N THR A 31 -12.04 -11.09 10.10
CA THR A 31 -11.79 -12.26 9.27
C THR A 31 -11.46 -13.43 10.20
N ASN A 32 -12.22 -14.52 10.09
CA ASN A 32 -11.95 -15.79 10.79
C ASN A 32 -10.66 -16.49 10.32
N VAL A 33 -9.77 -15.74 9.68
CA VAL A 33 -8.44 -16.25 9.33
C VAL A 33 -7.62 -16.21 10.60
N THR A 34 -7.14 -17.35 11.04
CA THR A 34 -6.14 -17.41 12.12
C THR A 34 -4.98 -16.50 11.73
N PRO A 35 -4.78 -15.38 12.43
CA PRO A 35 -3.71 -14.45 12.02
C PRO A 35 -2.38 -15.20 12.13
N ASP A 36 -1.59 -15.10 11.07
CA ASP A 36 -0.20 -15.54 11.13
C ASP A 36 0.51 -14.76 12.24
N CYS A 37 1.44 -15.39 12.93
CA CYS A 37 2.16 -14.75 14.03
C CYS A 37 2.75 -13.40 13.58
N GLY A 38 2.40 -12.32 14.26
CA GLY A 38 2.85 -10.96 13.95
C GLY A 38 1.95 -10.14 13.03
N VAL A 39 0.78 -10.67 12.62
CA VAL A 39 -0.22 -9.94 11.85
C VAL A 39 -1.38 -9.51 12.75
N GLU A 40 -1.71 -8.21 12.74
CA GLU A 40 -2.87 -7.63 13.44
C GLU A 40 -3.90 -7.14 12.43
N PHE A 41 -5.19 -7.39 12.68
CA PHE A 41 -6.29 -6.87 11.87
C PHE A 41 -6.81 -5.56 12.46
N LEU A 42 -6.91 -4.52 11.62
CA LEU A 42 -7.47 -3.22 11.97
C LEU A 42 -8.87 -3.11 11.38
N THR A 43 -9.88 -3.24 12.23
CA THR A 43 -11.30 -3.15 11.85
C THR A 43 -11.91 -1.80 12.19
N GLU A 44 -11.33 -1.09 13.16
CA GLU A 44 -11.81 0.20 13.65
C GLU A 44 -10.74 1.28 13.43
N GLU A 45 -11.17 2.44 12.95
CA GLU A 45 -10.37 3.66 12.76
C GLU A 45 -8.94 3.42 12.22
N PRO A 46 -8.76 2.70 11.09
CA PRO A 46 -7.43 2.31 10.62
C PRO A 46 -6.54 3.53 10.30
N LEU A 47 -7.10 4.62 9.81
CA LEU A 47 -6.34 5.84 9.50
C LEU A 47 -5.77 6.50 10.76
N ARG A 48 -6.52 6.49 11.85
CA ARG A 48 -6.05 6.97 13.14
C ARG A 48 -4.87 6.14 13.65
N LYS A 49 -4.99 4.82 13.55
CA LYS A 49 -3.90 3.90 13.92
C LYS A 49 -2.64 4.14 13.09
N VAL A 50 -2.77 4.35 11.79
CA VAL A 50 -1.64 4.71 10.91
C VAL A 50 -1.02 6.04 11.33
N TYR A 51 -1.83 7.05 11.62
CA TYR A 51 -1.35 8.35 12.10
C TYR A 51 -0.52 8.21 13.39
N GLU A 52 -1.01 7.45 14.38
CA GLU A 52 -0.32 7.20 15.64
C GLU A 52 1.02 6.47 15.41
N LEU A 53 1.02 5.41 14.59
CA LEU A 53 2.23 4.64 14.28
C LEU A 53 3.29 5.47 13.54
N LYS A 54 2.89 6.38 12.66
CA LYS A 54 3.81 7.29 11.94
C LYS A 54 4.63 8.18 12.87
N GLN A 55 4.15 8.45 14.07
CA GLN A 55 4.88 9.32 15.01
C GLN A 55 6.20 8.68 15.48
N THR A 56 6.30 7.36 15.44
CA THR A 56 7.42 6.61 16.03
C THR A 56 8.02 5.55 15.11
N HIS A 57 7.39 5.26 13.97
CA HIS A 57 7.81 4.19 13.06
C HIS A 57 7.75 4.62 11.60
N ASP A 58 8.62 4.05 10.79
CA ASP A 58 8.48 4.05 9.35
C ASP A 58 7.51 2.95 8.93
N ILE A 59 6.59 3.26 8.03
CA ILE A 59 5.51 2.37 7.60
C ILE A 59 5.63 2.10 6.11
N LEU A 60 5.73 0.82 5.75
CA LEU A 60 5.62 0.37 4.36
C LEU A 60 4.16 0.00 4.06
N VAL A 61 3.57 0.67 3.08
CA VAL A 61 2.22 0.37 2.58
C VAL A 61 2.32 -0.56 1.38
N VAL A 62 1.85 -1.80 1.53
CA VAL A 62 1.91 -2.82 0.46
C VAL A 62 0.73 -2.70 -0.53
N GLY A 63 -0.28 -1.90 -0.23
CA GLY A 63 -1.47 -1.71 -1.07
C GLY A 63 -2.71 -2.36 -0.45
N GLY A 64 -3.90 -2.52 -1.09
CA GLY A 64 -4.20 -2.17 -2.50
C GLY A 64 -4.73 -0.75 -2.72
N GLY A 65 -5.28 -0.52 -3.90
CA GLY A 65 -5.65 0.82 -4.38
C GLY A 65 -6.65 1.56 -3.50
N LYS A 66 -7.61 0.89 -2.88
CA LYS A 66 -8.59 1.53 -1.96
C LYS A 66 -7.92 2.06 -0.70
N LEU A 67 -7.04 1.26 -0.09
CA LEU A 67 -6.29 1.70 1.09
C LEU A 67 -5.35 2.85 0.72
N LEU A 68 -4.64 2.73 -0.39
CA LEU A 68 -3.76 3.77 -0.90
C LEU A 68 -4.52 5.09 -1.11
N THR A 69 -5.69 5.04 -1.75
CA THR A 69 -6.58 6.19 -1.94
C THR A 69 -6.94 6.85 -0.61
N SER A 70 -7.33 6.06 0.40
CA SER A 70 -7.72 6.58 1.72
C SER A 70 -6.54 7.26 2.43
N LEU A 71 -5.34 6.68 2.34
CA LEU A 71 -4.12 7.24 2.94
C LEU A 71 -3.70 8.54 2.26
N ILE A 72 -3.80 8.64 0.93
CA ILE A 72 -3.50 9.87 0.20
C ILE A 72 -4.49 10.97 0.58
N LYS A 73 -5.79 10.67 0.58
CA LYS A 73 -6.84 11.64 0.98
C LYS A 73 -6.64 12.16 2.40
N ALA A 74 -6.17 11.32 3.31
CA ALA A 74 -5.88 11.69 4.69
C ALA A 74 -4.52 12.39 4.88
N GLY A 75 -3.72 12.56 3.83
CA GLY A 75 -2.37 13.14 3.92
C GLY A 75 -1.38 12.29 4.73
N LEU A 76 -1.61 10.98 4.78
CA LEU A 76 -0.80 10.03 5.56
C LEU A 76 0.29 9.32 4.75
N LEU A 77 0.33 9.53 3.44
CA LEU A 77 1.34 8.94 2.56
C LEU A 77 2.40 10.00 2.20
N ASP A 78 3.65 9.76 2.57
CA ASP A 78 4.75 10.72 2.38
C ASP A 78 5.46 10.51 1.05
N SER A 79 5.63 9.25 0.64
CA SER A 79 6.29 8.90 -0.61
C SER A 79 5.62 7.70 -1.28
N LEU A 80 5.80 7.62 -2.58
CA LEU A 80 5.22 6.59 -3.43
C LEU A 80 6.26 6.11 -4.42
N THR A 81 6.59 4.83 -4.39
CA THR A 81 7.46 4.20 -5.38
C THR A 81 6.63 3.33 -6.31
N ILE A 82 6.72 3.61 -7.60
CA ILE A 82 5.98 2.91 -8.67
C ILE A 82 6.95 2.16 -9.55
N TYR A 83 6.69 0.88 -9.75
CA TYR A 83 7.38 0.03 -10.72
C TYR A 83 6.50 -0.13 -11.95
N THR A 84 6.87 0.51 -13.04
CA THR A 84 6.15 0.43 -14.30
C THR A 84 6.79 -0.64 -15.19
N VAL A 85 6.08 -1.75 -15.38
CA VAL A 85 6.53 -2.85 -16.24
C VAL A 85 6.22 -2.54 -17.71
N PRO A 86 7.05 -2.96 -18.67
CA PRO A 86 6.87 -2.69 -20.09
C PRO A 86 5.82 -3.64 -20.72
N VAL A 87 4.60 -3.62 -20.20
CA VAL A 87 3.47 -4.45 -20.65
C VAL A 87 2.24 -3.57 -20.86
N MET A 88 1.53 -3.79 -21.95
CA MET A 88 0.25 -3.15 -22.23
C MET A 88 -0.89 -4.13 -21.98
N LEU A 89 -1.67 -3.91 -20.91
CA LEU A 89 -2.75 -4.82 -20.51
C LEU A 89 -4.06 -4.56 -21.25
N GLY A 90 -4.27 -3.37 -21.77
CA GLY A 90 -5.55 -2.94 -22.36
C GLY A 90 -6.63 -2.61 -21.31
N LYS A 91 -6.77 -3.43 -20.26
CA LYS A 91 -7.63 -3.17 -19.09
C LYS A 91 -7.04 -3.83 -17.85
N GLY A 92 -7.44 -3.36 -16.67
CA GLY A 92 -6.96 -3.90 -15.40
C GLY A 92 -7.59 -3.19 -14.20
N ILE A 93 -7.05 -3.44 -13.02
CA ILE A 93 -7.45 -2.75 -11.80
C ILE A 93 -6.73 -1.40 -11.75
N GLY A 94 -7.49 -0.31 -11.56
CA GLY A 94 -6.92 1.02 -11.41
C GLY A 94 -5.99 1.11 -10.20
N PHE A 95 -4.87 1.80 -10.37
CA PHE A 95 -3.89 2.01 -9.31
C PHE A 95 -4.48 2.78 -8.11
N ILE A 96 -5.36 3.77 -8.39
CA ILE A 96 -6.11 4.53 -7.40
C ILE A 96 -7.60 4.30 -7.64
N GLY A 97 -8.34 4.00 -6.58
CA GLY A 97 -9.73 3.55 -6.68
C GLY A 97 -10.77 4.63 -6.92
N GLU A 98 -10.42 5.92 -6.75
CA GLU A 98 -11.33 7.05 -6.93
C GLU A 98 -10.63 8.22 -7.61
N THR A 99 -11.40 9.01 -8.35
CA THR A 99 -10.89 10.22 -9.00
C THR A 99 -10.76 11.35 -7.98
N PHE A 100 -9.55 11.73 -7.66
CA PHE A 100 -9.23 12.94 -6.90
C PHE A 100 -7.85 13.44 -7.30
N GLY A 101 -7.63 14.76 -7.13
CA GLY A 101 -6.36 15.39 -7.46
C GLY A 101 -5.39 15.38 -6.28
N SER A 102 -4.15 15.00 -6.56
CA SER A 102 -3.04 15.15 -5.62
C SER A 102 -1.76 15.51 -6.39
N LEU A 103 -0.91 16.33 -5.77
CA LEU A 103 0.35 16.76 -6.35
C LEU A 103 1.49 15.90 -5.81
N TRP A 104 2.35 15.48 -6.72
CA TRP A 104 3.52 14.66 -6.41
C TRP A 104 4.75 15.23 -7.10
N LYS A 105 5.86 15.28 -6.37
CA LYS A 105 7.15 15.70 -6.90
C LYS A 105 7.99 14.46 -7.19
N LEU A 106 8.41 14.29 -8.45
CA LEU A 106 9.36 13.22 -8.80
C LEU A 106 10.68 13.48 -8.07
N SER A 107 11.12 12.52 -7.29
CA SER A 107 12.38 12.55 -6.54
C SER A 107 13.47 11.77 -7.24
N GLU A 108 13.15 10.58 -7.73
CA GLU A 108 14.08 9.68 -8.40
C GLU A 108 13.37 8.88 -9.48
N SER A 109 14.09 8.61 -10.57
CA SER A 109 13.63 7.66 -11.60
C SER A 109 14.82 6.90 -12.15
N ARG A 110 14.68 5.59 -12.31
CA ARG A 110 15.73 4.73 -12.87
C ARG A 110 15.12 3.60 -13.69
N VAL A 111 15.83 3.17 -14.70
CA VAL A 111 15.50 2.01 -15.52
C VAL A 111 16.27 0.81 -14.99
N LEU A 112 15.56 -0.29 -14.73
CA LEU A 112 16.17 -1.56 -14.36
C LEU A 112 16.55 -2.37 -15.60
N ASP A 113 17.44 -3.36 -15.45
CA ASP A 113 17.97 -4.16 -16.57
C ASP A 113 16.90 -4.88 -17.39
N ASN A 114 15.75 -5.20 -16.77
CA ASN A 114 14.60 -5.85 -17.42
C ASN A 114 13.63 -4.88 -18.09
N GLY A 115 13.97 -3.58 -18.20
CA GLY A 115 13.11 -2.55 -18.79
C GLY A 115 12.03 -2.00 -17.87
N VAL A 116 11.95 -2.43 -16.62
CA VAL A 116 11.07 -1.84 -15.61
C VAL A 116 11.57 -0.46 -15.23
N VAL A 117 10.67 0.52 -15.17
CA VAL A 117 10.98 1.88 -14.69
C VAL A 117 10.54 1.98 -13.22
N CYS A 118 11.49 2.28 -12.34
CA CYS A 118 11.23 2.55 -10.93
C CYS A 118 11.24 4.05 -10.69
N SER A 119 10.11 4.62 -10.28
CA SER A 119 9.98 6.06 -10.01
C SER A 119 9.49 6.29 -8.59
N THR A 120 10.18 7.18 -7.87
CA THR A 120 9.81 7.59 -6.51
C THR A 120 9.31 9.03 -6.51
N TYR A 121 8.16 9.23 -5.91
CA TYR A 121 7.49 10.53 -5.79
C TYR A 121 7.32 10.89 -4.32
N LEU A 122 7.46 12.18 -4.01
CA LEU A 122 7.15 12.74 -2.70
C LEU A 122 5.81 13.47 -2.75
N PHE A 123 5.01 13.34 -1.71
CA PHE A 123 3.71 13.99 -1.62
C PHE A 123 3.87 15.51 -1.59
N GLY A 124 3.19 16.18 -2.48
CA GLY A 124 3.24 17.66 -2.65
C GLY A 124 1.99 18.38 -2.18
N GLY A 125 0.96 17.64 -1.76
CA GLY A 125 -0.31 18.19 -1.29
C GLY A 125 -1.52 17.77 -2.13
N SER A 126 -2.69 18.29 -1.74
CA SER A 126 -3.94 18.12 -2.49
C SER A 126 -4.08 19.20 -3.55
N VAL A 127 -4.71 18.84 -4.64
CA VAL A 127 -5.09 19.79 -5.70
C VAL A 127 -6.37 20.54 -5.31
#